data_486b2db903e2314888467712cb90a943
#
_entry.id   486b2db903e2314888467712cb90a943
#
_cell.length_a   1.000
_cell.length_b   1.000
_cell.length_c   1.000
_cell.angle_alpha   90.00
_cell.angle_beta   90.00
_cell.angle_gamma   90.00
#
_symmetry.space_group_name_H-M   'P 1'
#
loop_
_entity.id
_entity.type
_entity.pdbx_description
1 polymer ?
#
loop_
_entity_poly.entity_id
_entity_poly.type
_entity_poly.pdbx_seq_one_letter_code
_entity_poly.pdbx_strand_id
1 'polypeptide(L)'
;MAASPIFTDVLIIGGGAAGLSLALRLADTARVVTLAKGELHEGSTYYAQGGISAVLDAGDSIESHVQDTLIAGADLCHADTVRFTVEHARAAIEWLSAQGTPFTRESNAEGGAEYHLHREGGHSHRRIVHAADATGRAIQTTLEQRARQHPNITLNEQCSAIDLITGRKLGLGSNRCLGAYVLNRHTGQVEVCAARFVVLATGGASRVYLYSSNPDGSTGDGIAMAWRAGCRVANMEFIQFHPTCLYHPQAKNFLISEAVRGEGGTLLLPDGSRFMQNFDSRLELAPRDIVARAIDHEMKRLGAECVYLDISHKPADFIRAHFPNIYAKCLEYGFDMTR
;
A
#
# COMPACT_ATOMS: atom_id res chain seq x y z
N MET A 1 25.45 -4.60 30.66
CA MET A 1 24.31 -5.32 31.30
C MET A 1 23.32 -5.67 30.20
N ALA A 2 22.80 -6.90 30.15
CA ALA A 2 21.76 -7.25 29.19
C ALA A 2 20.51 -6.40 29.49
N ALA A 3 19.85 -5.87 28.44
CA ALA A 3 18.61 -5.10 28.61
C ALA A 3 17.52 -6.02 29.20
N SER A 4 16.69 -5.47 30.08
CA SER A 4 15.58 -6.22 30.64
C SER A 4 14.58 -6.56 29.53
N PRO A 5 14.02 -7.80 29.52
CA PRO A 5 13.03 -8.19 28.53
C PRO A 5 11.79 -7.28 28.58
N ILE A 6 11.29 -6.91 27.39
CA ILE A 6 9.99 -6.23 27.26
C ILE A 6 8.90 -7.30 27.30
N PHE A 7 7.85 -7.10 28.12
CA PHE A 7 6.70 -7.98 28.21
C PHE A 7 5.43 -7.25 27.76
N THR A 8 4.70 -7.84 26.81
CA THR A 8 3.45 -7.28 26.28
C THR A 8 2.41 -8.39 26.01
N ASP A 9 1.15 -8.01 25.84
CA ASP A 9 0.13 -8.98 25.41
C ASP A 9 0.25 -9.25 23.92
N VAL A 10 0.43 -8.20 23.11
CA VAL A 10 0.56 -8.31 21.65
C VAL A 10 1.79 -7.54 21.17
N LEU A 11 2.65 -8.24 20.44
CA LEU A 11 3.75 -7.65 19.69
C LEU A 11 3.37 -7.57 18.22
N ILE A 12 3.36 -6.37 17.65
CA ILE A 12 3.11 -6.15 16.22
C ILE A 12 4.43 -5.71 15.56
N ILE A 13 4.87 -6.46 14.57
CA ILE A 13 6.07 -6.15 13.80
C ILE A 13 5.67 -5.51 12.49
N GLY A 14 5.83 -4.17 12.40
CA GLY A 14 5.46 -3.33 11.28
C GLY A 14 4.47 -2.22 11.66
N GLY A 15 4.89 -0.97 11.45
CA GLY A 15 4.12 0.25 11.79
C GLY A 15 3.32 0.85 10.62
N GLY A 16 3.01 0.06 9.58
CA GLY A 16 2.13 0.49 8.49
C GLY A 16 0.64 0.40 8.83
N ALA A 17 -0.24 0.66 7.84
CA ALA A 17 -1.70 0.67 8.02
C ALA A 17 -2.23 -0.59 8.72
N ALA A 18 -1.75 -1.76 8.34
CA ALA A 18 -2.20 -3.03 8.94
C ALA A 18 -1.84 -3.11 10.43
N GLY A 19 -0.58 -2.80 10.77
CA GLY A 19 -0.10 -2.86 12.15
C GLY A 19 -0.75 -1.83 13.05
N LEU A 20 -0.84 -0.57 12.62
CA LEU A 20 -1.47 0.50 13.40
C LEU A 20 -2.99 0.31 13.54
N SER A 21 -3.67 -0.14 12.48
CA SER A 21 -5.11 -0.46 12.57
C SER A 21 -5.38 -1.57 13.57
N LEU A 22 -4.56 -2.62 13.57
CA LEU A 22 -4.69 -3.71 14.54
C LEU A 22 -4.36 -3.24 15.95
N ALA A 23 -3.30 -2.46 16.13
CA ALA A 23 -2.93 -1.90 17.42
C ALA A 23 -4.10 -1.13 18.06
N LEU A 24 -4.71 -0.21 17.30
CA LEU A 24 -5.84 0.60 17.76
C LEU A 24 -7.08 -0.24 18.09
N ARG A 25 -7.35 -1.30 17.32
CA ARG A 25 -8.49 -2.20 17.56
C ARG A 25 -8.31 -3.10 18.80
N LEU A 26 -7.09 -3.36 19.23
CA LEU A 26 -6.79 -4.22 20.37
C LEU A 26 -6.52 -3.44 21.68
N ALA A 27 -6.17 -2.16 21.56
CA ALA A 27 -5.63 -1.39 22.66
C ALA A 27 -6.57 -1.18 23.85
N ASP A 28 -7.89 -1.25 23.65
CA ASP A 28 -8.85 -1.17 24.76
C ASP A 28 -8.81 -2.41 25.67
N THR A 29 -8.30 -3.54 25.16
CA THR A 29 -8.31 -4.83 25.88
C THR A 29 -6.95 -5.45 26.09
N ALA A 30 -5.88 -4.90 25.47
CA ALA A 30 -4.54 -5.46 25.50
C ALA A 30 -3.46 -4.38 25.48
N ARG A 31 -2.32 -4.66 26.09
CA ARG A 31 -1.11 -3.86 25.93
C ARG A 31 -0.43 -4.27 24.63
N VAL A 32 -0.18 -3.30 23.76
CA VAL A 32 0.37 -3.51 22.42
C VAL A 32 1.71 -2.82 22.30
N VAL A 33 2.70 -3.55 21.83
CA VAL A 33 3.98 -2.99 21.37
C VAL A 33 4.05 -3.13 19.87
N THR A 34 4.25 -2.02 19.18
CA THR A 34 4.45 -2.00 17.71
C THR A 34 5.89 -1.62 17.40
N LEU A 35 6.56 -2.40 16.56
CA LEU A 35 7.92 -2.15 16.12
C LEU A 35 7.93 -1.61 14.69
N ALA A 36 8.75 -0.59 14.45
CA ALA A 36 9.10 -0.11 13.13
C ALA A 36 10.64 -0.11 12.98
N LYS A 37 11.16 -0.70 11.91
CA LYS A 37 12.62 -0.78 11.70
C LYS A 37 13.27 0.55 11.28
N GLY A 38 12.49 1.50 10.80
CA GLY A 38 12.80 2.90 10.58
C GLY A 38 11.87 3.78 11.40
N GLU A 39 11.59 4.97 10.90
CA GLU A 39 10.51 5.82 11.39
C GLU A 39 9.17 5.23 10.95
N LEU A 40 8.09 5.49 11.68
CA LEU A 40 6.77 4.91 11.39
C LEU A 40 6.25 5.28 10.00
N HIS A 41 6.54 6.49 9.54
CA HIS A 41 6.13 6.95 8.21
C HIS A 41 7.03 6.42 7.07
N GLU A 42 8.14 5.73 7.36
CA GLU A 42 9.00 5.10 6.36
C GLU A 42 8.45 3.74 5.90
N GLY A 43 7.19 3.69 5.54
CA GLY A 43 6.52 2.49 5.08
C GLY A 43 5.74 2.68 3.78
N SER A 44 5.45 1.58 3.07
CA SER A 44 4.70 1.62 1.79
C SER A 44 3.33 2.30 1.94
N THR A 45 2.72 2.27 3.11
CA THR A 45 1.46 2.97 3.37
C THR A 45 1.60 4.47 3.15
N TYR A 46 2.62 5.10 3.73
CA TYR A 46 2.81 6.55 3.66
C TYR A 46 2.96 7.06 2.22
N TYR A 47 3.62 6.28 1.36
CA TYR A 47 3.88 6.65 -0.04
C TYR A 47 2.78 6.21 -1.01
N ALA A 48 1.73 5.53 -0.54
CA ALA A 48 0.62 5.12 -1.38
C ALA A 48 -0.22 6.34 -1.82
N GLN A 49 -0.33 6.55 -3.14
CA GLN A 49 -1.00 7.70 -3.73
C GLN A 49 -2.47 7.43 -4.07
N GLY A 50 -2.78 6.20 -4.51
CA GLY A 50 -4.13 5.78 -4.89
C GLY A 50 -5.11 5.79 -3.72
N GLY A 51 -6.17 5.02 -3.84
CA GLY A 51 -7.20 4.99 -2.79
C GLY A 51 -7.51 3.57 -2.32
N ILE A 52 -8.65 3.44 -1.68
CA ILE A 52 -9.17 2.16 -1.18
C ILE A 52 -10.48 1.87 -1.89
N SER A 53 -10.59 0.70 -2.51
CA SER A 53 -11.81 0.28 -3.19
C SER A 53 -12.88 -0.20 -2.20
N ALA A 54 -14.09 0.34 -2.32
CA ALA A 54 -15.26 -0.10 -1.56
C ALA A 54 -16.54 0.19 -2.33
N VAL A 55 -17.52 -0.68 -2.23
CA VAL A 55 -18.85 -0.47 -2.82
C VAL A 55 -19.61 0.52 -1.94
N LEU A 56 -19.67 1.78 -2.37
CA LEU A 56 -20.31 2.89 -1.65
C LEU A 56 -21.41 3.55 -2.48
N ASP A 57 -21.27 3.57 -3.80
CA ASP A 57 -22.25 4.12 -4.74
C ASP A 57 -23.42 3.17 -4.96
N ALA A 58 -24.64 3.70 -5.13
CA ALA A 58 -25.85 2.90 -5.35
C ALA A 58 -25.87 2.20 -6.72
N GLY A 59 -25.11 2.70 -7.69
CA GLY A 59 -24.97 2.07 -9.02
C GLY A 59 -23.96 0.94 -9.08
N ASP A 60 -23.20 0.69 -7.98
CA ASP A 60 -22.24 -0.41 -7.88
C ASP A 60 -22.79 -1.57 -7.01
N SER A 61 -22.15 -2.73 -7.08
CA SER A 61 -22.54 -3.89 -6.28
C SER A 61 -21.35 -4.71 -5.80
N ILE A 62 -21.53 -5.43 -4.70
CA ILE A 62 -20.55 -6.39 -4.17
C ILE A 62 -20.16 -7.40 -5.27
N GLU A 63 -21.15 -7.91 -6.01
CA GLU A 63 -20.91 -8.91 -7.06
C GLU A 63 -20.05 -8.35 -8.20
N SER A 64 -20.32 -7.09 -8.64
CA SER A 64 -19.50 -6.41 -9.64
C SER A 64 -18.05 -6.27 -9.17
N HIS A 65 -17.84 -5.87 -7.92
CA HIS A 65 -16.49 -5.72 -7.37
C HIS A 65 -15.77 -7.07 -7.20
N VAL A 66 -16.47 -8.10 -6.76
CA VAL A 66 -15.93 -9.48 -6.70
C VAL A 66 -15.51 -9.95 -8.08
N GLN A 67 -16.37 -9.77 -9.11
CA GLN A 67 -16.07 -10.18 -10.47
C GLN A 67 -14.86 -9.43 -11.06
N ASP A 68 -14.78 -8.11 -10.88
CA ASP A 68 -13.62 -7.32 -11.31
C ASP A 68 -12.32 -7.85 -10.68
N THR A 69 -12.38 -8.20 -9.38
CA THR A 69 -11.21 -8.71 -8.64
C THR A 69 -10.78 -10.10 -9.14
N LEU A 70 -11.73 -10.99 -9.40
CA LEU A 70 -11.44 -12.33 -9.94
C LEU A 70 -10.83 -12.25 -11.35
N ILE A 71 -11.35 -11.37 -12.20
CA ILE A 71 -10.79 -11.12 -13.56
C ILE A 71 -9.36 -10.56 -13.45
N ALA A 72 -9.15 -9.57 -12.59
CA ALA A 72 -7.80 -8.99 -12.40
C ALA A 72 -6.80 -10.00 -11.80
N GLY A 73 -7.29 -10.93 -10.99
CA GLY A 73 -6.50 -11.98 -10.35
C GLY A 73 -6.15 -13.17 -11.25
N ALA A 74 -6.67 -13.22 -12.50
CA ALA A 74 -6.31 -14.21 -13.51
C ALA A 74 -6.32 -15.66 -12.98
N ASP A 75 -7.42 -16.07 -12.36
CA ASP A 75 -7.69 -17.41 -11.79
C ASP A 75 -6.84 -17.81 -10.57
N LEU A 76 -6.04 -16.89 -10.01
CA LEU A 76 -5.23 -17.15 -8.81
C LEU A 76 -5.97 -16.85 -7.50
N CYS A 77 -7.13 -16.22 -7.57
CA CYS A 77 -7.90 -15.83 -6.40
C CYS A 77 -8.70 -16.99 -5.78
N HIS A 78 -8.81 -16.96 -4.46
CA HIS A 78 -9.83 -17.71 -3.74
C HIS A 78 -11.12 -16.87 -3.67
N ALA A 79 -12.16 -17.26 -4.36
CA ALA A 79 -13.38 -16.46 -4.55
C ALA A 79 -14.10 -16.10 -3.24
N ASP A 80 -14.11 -17.00 -2.26
CA ASP A 80 -14.64 -16.78 -0.92
C ASP A 80 -13.87 -15.71 -0.15
N THR A 81 -12.54 -15.71 -0.27
CA THR A 81 -11.68 -14.68 0.32
C THR A 81 -11.87 -13.31 -0.33
N VAL A 82 -12.01 -13.27 -1.66
CA VAL A 82 -12.34 -12.04 -2.40
C VAL A 82 -13.67 -11.48 -1.92
N ARG A 83 -14.72 -12.30 -1.87
CA ARG A 83 -16.05 -11.90 -1.40
C ARG A 83 -16.00 -11.36 0.02
N PHE A 84 -15.36 -12.08 0.94
CA PHE A 84 -15.19 -11.63 2.33
C PHE A 84 -14.53 -10.25 2.39
N THR A 85 -13.46 -10.03 1.63
CA THR A 85 -12.74 -8.75 1.60
C THR A 85 -13.61 -7.61 1.08
N VAL A 86 -14.32 -7.84 -0.02
CA VAL A 86 -15.19 -6.84 -0.65
C VAL A 86 -16.37 -6.47 0.25
N GLU A 87 -17.02 -7.45 0.87
CA GLU A 87 -18.15 -7.22 1.79
C GLU A 87 -17.77 -6.41 3.03
N HIS A 88 -16.53 -6.53 3.51
CA HIS A 88 -16.03 -5.80 4.69
C HIS A 88 -15.37 -4.45 4.38
N ALA A 89 -15.22 -4.09 3.10
CA ALA A 89 -14.50 -2.87 2.70
C ALA A 89 -15.21 -1.60 3.20
N ARG A 90 -16.55 -1.52 3.10
CA ARG A 90 -17.34 -0.36 3.59
C ARG A 90 -17.06 -0.10 5.07
N ALA A 91 -17.16 -1.13 5.93
CA ALA A 91 -16.91 -1.00 7.36
C ALA A 91 -15.47 -0.56 7.68
N ALA A 92 -14.50 -0.99 6.87
CA ALA A 92 -13.12 -0.55 7.01
C ALA A 92 -12.94 0.95 6.69
N ILE A 93 -13.59 1.46 5.63
CA ILE A 93 -13.58 2.89 5.28
C ILE A 93 -14.26 3.72 6.37
N GLU A 94 -15.43 3.29 6.84
CA GLU A 94 -16.17 3.96 7.90
C GLU A 94 -15.34 4.04 9.19
N TRP A 95 -14.65 2.96 9.55
CA TRP A 95 -13.76 2.95 10.70
C TRP A 95 -12.58 3.93 10.52
N LEU A 96 -11.92 3.97 9.35
CA LEU A 96 -10.83 4.92 9.07
C LEU A 96 -11.34 6.37 9.14
N SER A 97 -12.53 6.63 8.61
CA SER A 97 -13.19 7.95 8.70
C SER A 97 -13.46 8.34 10.15
N ALA A 98 -13.95 7.40 10.98
CA ALA A 98 -14.17 7.60 12.41
C ALA A 98 -12.87 7.84 13.20
N GLN A 99 -11.73 7.30 12.74
CA GLN A 99 -10.41 7.65 13.28
C GLN A 99 -9.98 9.07 12.92
N GLY A 100 -10.61 9.70 11.93
CA GLY A 100 -10.32 11.07 11.48
C GLY A 100 -9.56 11.15 10.17
N THR A 101 -9.47 10.07 9.38
CA THR A 101 -8.85 10.13 8.06
C THR A 101 -9.62 11.10 7.15
N PRO A 102 -8.97 12.14 6.61
CA PRO A 102 -9.63 13.21 5.83
C PRO A 102 -9.84 12.78 4.37
N PHE A 103 -10.73 11.82 4.13
CA PHE A 103 -11.09 11.43 2.77
C PHE A 103 -11.75 12.58 2.02
N THR A 104 -11.46 12.70 0.73
CA THR A 104 -12.05 13.69 -0.16
C THR A 104 -13.56 13.49 -0.27
N ARG A 105 -14.32 14.57 -0.12
CA ARG A 105 -15.77 14.57 -0.18
C ARG A 105 -16.27 15.56 -1.22
N GLU A 106 -17.45 15.31 -1.74
CA GLU A 106 -18.16 16.19 -2.65
C GLU A 106 -19.61 16.41 -2.17
N SER A 107 -20.25 17.46 -2.66
CA SER A 107 -21.66 17.71 -2.35
C SER A 107 -22.54 16.83 -3.21
N ASN A 108 -23.46 16.11 -2.59
CA ASN A 108 -24.48 15.36 -3.33
C ASN A 108 -25.66 16.26 -3.74
N ALA A 109 -26.57 15.72 -4.55
CA ALA A 109 -27.73 16.46 -5.07
C ALA A 109 -28.69 16.97 -3.97
N GLU A 110 -28.65 16.41 -2.78
CA GLU A 110 -29.46 16.76 -1.62
C GLU A 110 -28.76 17.74 -0.68
N GLY A 111 -27.56 18.23 -1.03
CA GLY A 111 -26.75 19.15 -0.23
C GLY A 111 -25.98 18.49 0.91
N GLY A 112 -25.97 17.16 0.98
CA GLY A 112 -25.12 16.38 1.89
C GLY A 112 -23.69 16.23 1.36
N ALA A 113 -22.77 15.76 2.20
CA ALA A 113 -21.41 15.46 1.82
C ALA A 113 -21.22 13.94 1.70
N GLU A 114 -20.83 13.48 0.51
CA GLU A 114 -20.50 12.08 0.23
C GLU A 114 -19.03 11.91 -0.16
N TYR A 115 -18.53 10.68 -0.21
CA TYR A 115 -17.16 10.44 -0.66
C TYR A 115 -17.03 10.69 -2.16
N HIS A 116 -16.07 11.52 -2.56
CA HIS A 116 -15.68 11.57 -3.95
C HIS A 116 -15.00 10.26 -4.33
N LEU A 117 -15.49 9.61 -5.40
CA LEU A 117 -15.00 8.33 -5.87
C LEU A 117 -14.35 8.48 -7.24
N HIS A 118 -13.15 7.94 -7.41
CA HIS A 118 -12.57 7.79 -8.74
C HIS A 118 -12.53 6.31 -9.19
N ARG A 119 -12.13 6.07 -10.43
CA ARG A 119 -11.98 4.75 -11.00
C ARG A 119 -10.52 4.50 -11.34
N GLU A 120 -10.03 3.31 -11.03
CA GLU A 120 -8.71 2.82 -11.43
C GLU A 120 -8.83 1.65 -12.40
N GLY A 121 -7.71 1.21 -12.98
CA GLY A 121 -7.67 0.10 -13.92
C GLY A 121 -8.18 -1.20 -13.31
N GLY A 122 -8.88 -1.99 -14.14
CA GLY A 122 -9.50 -3.23 -13.70
C GLY A 122 -10.85 -3.06 -12.99
N HIS A 123 -11.26 -1.84 -12.61
CA HIS A 123 -12.55 -1.57 -12.00
C HIS A 123 -13.60 -1.17 -13.04
N SER A 124 -14.79 -1.77 -12.98
CA SER A 124 -15.93 -1.42 -13.84
C SER A 124 -16.67 -0.16 -13.36
N HIS A 125 -16.59 0.19 -12.07
CA HIS A 125 -17.28 1.32 -11.44
C HIS A 125 -16.31 2.27 -10.74
N ARG A 126 -16.75 3.51 -10.47
CA ARG A 126 -16.08 4.42 -9.55
C ARG A 126 -16.32 3.93 -8.13
N ARG A 127 -15.29 3.44 -7.46
CA ARG A 127 -15.39 2.87 -6.11
C ARG A 127 -14.16 3.15 -5.24
N ILE A 128 -13.25 3.99 -5.71
CA ILE A 128 -11.99 4.26 -5.04
C ILE A 128 -12.15 5.51 -4.17
N VAL A 129 -12.19 5.30 -2.84
CA VAL A 129 -12.16 6.38 -1.85
C VAL A 129 -10.72 6.86 -1.69
N HIS A 130 -10.51 8.17 -1.68
CA HIS A 130 -9.16 8.74 -1.66
C HIS A 130 -9.08 10.01 -0.82
N ALA A 131 -7.85 10.46 -0.53
CA ALA A 131 -7.54 11.76 0.06
C ALA A 131 -6.58 12.50 -0.88
N ALA A 132 -7.13 13.29 -1.81
CA ALA A 132 -6.45 13.83 -2.96
C ALA A 132 -5.64 12.74 -3.68
N ASP A 133 -4.35 12.97 -3.94
CA ASP A 133 -3.40 12.00 -4.51
C ASP A 133 -2.35 11.51 -3.49
N ALA A 134 -2.73 11.51 -2.20
CA ALA A 134 -1.84 11.11 -1.09
C ALA A 134 -2.61 10.35 0.02
N THR A 135 -3.48 9.43 -0.38
CA THR A 135 -4.37 8.69 0.53
C THR A 135 -3.61 7.92 1.61
N GLY A 136 -2.52 7.28 1.23
CA GLY A 136 -1.70 6.52 2.19
C GLY A 136 -1.08 7.40 3.26
N ARG A 137 -0.61 8.60 2.90
CA ARG A 137 -0.09 9.58 3.87
C ARG A 137 -1.18 10.03 4.85
N ALA A 138 -2.37 10.33 4.36
CA ALA A 138 -3.50 10.72 5.20
C ALA A 138 -3.85 9.62 6.21
N ILE A 139 -3.92 8.36 5.77
CA ILE A 139 -4.20 7.20 6.63
C ILE A 139 -3.08 7.00 7.64
N GLN A 140 -1.82 6.95 7.20
CA GLN A 140 -0.67 6.70 8.07
C GLN A 140 -0.57 7.75 9.18
N THR A 141 -0.67 9.04 8.81
CA THR A 141 -0.60 10.16 9.77
C THR A 141 -1.74 10.08 10.80
N THR A 142 -2.95 9.79 10.36
CA THR A 142 -4.10 9.66 11.25
C THR A 142 -3.93 8.52 12.24
N LEU A 143 -3.60 7.32 11.75
CA LEU A 143 -3.44 6.15 12.60
C LEU A 143 -2.26 6.28 13.56
N GLU A 144 -1.15 6.84 13.09
CA GLU A 144 0.02 7.11 13.94
C GLU A 144 -0.32 8.09 15.07
N GLN A 145 -1.00 9.19 14.76
CA GLN A 145 -1.41 10.17 15.76
C GLN A 145 -2.32 9.53 16.82
N ARG A 146 -3.28 8.72 16.41
CA ARG A 146 -4.18 8.00 17.31
C ARG A 146 -3.42 6.99 18.19
N ALA A 147 -2.53 6.23 17.59
CA ALA A 147 -1.75 5.23 18.32
C ALA A 147 -0.79 5.88 19.34
N ARG A 148 -0.15 7.01 19.00
CA ARG A 148 0.71 7.77 19.94
C ARG A 148 -0.06 8.33 21.15
N GLN A 149 -1.35 8.59 20.99
CA GLN A 149 -2.21 9.11 22.08
C GLN A 149 -2.79 8.01 22.96
N HIS A 150 -2.73 6.75 22.55
CA HIS A 150 -3.37 5.66 23.26
C HIS A 150 -2.46 5.09 24.37
N PRO A 151 -2.92 5.05 25.66
CA PRO A 151 -2.07 4.67 26.79
C PRO A 151 -1.57 3.21 26.76
N ASN A 152 -2.28 2.33 26.09
CA ASN A 152 -1.95 0.90 25.99
C ASN A 152 -1.14 0.55 24.74
N ILE A 153 -0.74 1.54 23.92
CA ILE A 153 0.10 1.32 22.71
C ILE A 153 1.47 1.94 22.96
N THR A 154 2.51 1.13 22.78
CA THR A 154 3.90 1.59 22.74
C THR A 154 4.42 1.45 21.32
N LEU A 155 4.88 2.55 20.73
CA LEU A 155 5.46 2.60 19.39
C LEU A 155 6.97 2.70 19.51
N ASN A 156 7.68 1.67 19.04
CA ASN A 156 9.15 1.61 19.05
C ASN A 156 9.68 1.74 17.62
N GLU A 157 10.18 2.92 17.31
CA GLU A 157 10.87 3.22 16.05
C GLU A 157 12.34 2.81 16.10
N GLN A 158 12.99 2.67 14.96
CA GLN A 158 14.37 2.22 14.83
C GLN A 158 14.64 0.86 15.53
N CYS A 159 13.62 0.01 15.55
CA CYS A 159 13.64 -1.30 16.20
C CYS A 159 13.38 -2.40 15.16
N SER A 160 14.45 -3.12 14.77
CA SER A 160 14.38 -4.18 13.78
C SER A 160 14.16 -5.54 14.43
N ALA A 161 13.04 -6.19 14.14
CA ALA A 161 12.87 -7.60 14.53
C ALA A 161 13.85 -8.46 13.73
N ILE A 162 14.66 -9.23 14.44
CA ILE A 162 15.72 -10.09 13.86
C ILE A 162 15.15 -11.47 13.56
N ASP A 163 14.49 -12.06 14.56
CA ASP A 163 13.93 -13.41 14.44
C ASP A 163 12.84 -13.66 15.48
N LEU A 164 11.94 -14.61 15.17
CA LEU A 164 10.90 -15.03 16.09
C LEU A 164 11.46 -16.01 17.12
N ILE A 165 11.05 -15.85 18.38
CA ILE A 165 11.33 -16.77 19.46
C ILE A 165 10.20 -17.81 19.48
N THR A 166 10.53 -19.06 19.11
CA THR A 166 9.55 -20.14 19.13
C THR A 166 9.95 -21.19 20.16
N GLY A 167 8.97 -21.91 20.70
CA GLY A 167 9.23 -22.98 21.64
C GLY A 167 10.18 -24.04 21.08
N ARG A 168 10.09 -24.36 19.76
CA ARG A 168 11.01 -25.29 19.10
C ARG A 168 12.46 -24.81 19.16
N LYS A 169 12.73 -23.53 18.91
CA LYS A 169 14.09 -22.94 19.01
C LYS A 169 14.65 -22.97 20.42
N LEU A 170 13.78 -23.00 21.42
CA LEU A 170 14.15 -23.09 22.84
C LEU A 170 14.18 -24.53 23.35
N GLY A 171 13.97 -25.54 22.50
CA GLY A 171 13.91 -26.95 22.91
C GLY A 171 12.64 -27.32 23.66
N LEU A 172 11.57 -26.51 23.59
CA LEU A 172 10.28 -26.80 24.24
C LEU A 172 9.43 -27.74 23.38
N GLY A 173 8.50 -28.46 24.00
CA GLY A 173 7.65 -29.45 23.35
C GLY A 173 6.61 -28.88 22.36
N SER A 174 6.46 -27.56 22.28
CA SER A 174 5.54 -26.89 21.36
C SER A 174 6.27 -25.88 20.48
N ASN A 175 5.74 -25.61 19.26
CA ASN A 175 6.28 -24.58 18.37
C ASN A 175 5.54 -23.23 18.52
N ARG A 176 4.97 -22.95 19.66
CA ARG A 176 4.31 -21.67 19.93
C ARG A 176 5.30 -20.52 19.79
N CYS A 177 4.88 -19.43 19.14
CA CYS A 177 5.63 -18.18 19.12
C CYS A 177 5.50 -17.48 20.49
N LEU A 178 6.63 -17.07 21.06
CA LEU A 178 6.73 -16.51 22.41
C LEU A 178 7.19 -15.05 22.41
N GLY A 179 7.57 -14.51 21.25
CA GLY A 179 8.10 -13.16 21.09
C GLY A 179 9.06 -13.04 19.92
N ALA A 180 9.91 -12.04 19.97
CA ALA A 180 10.95 -11.80 18.97
C ALA A 180 12.23 -11.27 19.61
N TYR A 181 13.38 -11.54 18.95
CA TYR A 181 14.61 -10.80 19.15
C TYR A 181 14.55 -9.51 18.34
N VAL A 182 14.89 -8.40 18.98
CA VAL A 182 14.76 -7.05 18.41
C VAL A 182 16.08 -6.32 18.53
N LEU A 183 16.64 -5.86 17.42
CA LEU A 183 17.76 -4.96 17.40
C LEU A 183 17.24 -3.53 17.60
N ASN A 184 17.59 -2.91 18.71
CA ASN A 184 17.43 -1.50 18.92
C ASN A 184 18.58 -0.75 18.23
N ARG A 185 18.28 -0.05 17.14
CA ARG A 185 19.29 0.60 16.29
C ARG A 185 19.91 1.84 16.93
N HIS A 186 19.25 2.45 17.93
CA HIS A 186 19.82 3.56 18.69
C HIS A 186 20.93 3.10 19.65
N THR A 187 20.71 1.95 20.30
CA THR A 187 21.67 1.43 21.29
C THR A 187 22.65 0.41 20.70
N GLY A 188 22.33 -0.15 19.52
CA GLY A 188 23.04 -1.27 18.91
C GLY A 188 22.89 -2.61 19.66
N GLN A 189 21.98 -2.69 20.64
CA GLN A 189 21.77 -3.86 21.46
C GLN A 189 20.62 -4.72 20.93
N VAL A 190 20.74 -6.04 21.13
CA VAL A 190 19.67 -7.00 20.89
C VAL A 190 18.88 -7.20 22.17
N GLU A 191 17.59 -6.95 22.09
CA GLU A 191 16.62 -7.06 23.18
C GLU A 191 15.66 -8.22 22.93
N VAL A 192 15.06 -8.73 23.99
CA VAL A 192 13.97 -9.72 23.92
C VAL A 192 12.65 -9.02 24.13
N CYS A 193 11.74 -9.13 23.16
CA CYS A 193 10.35 -8.74 23.35
C CYS A 193 9.50 -10.01 23.47
N ALA A 194 9.08 -10.35 24.68
CA ALA A 194 8.21 -11.48 24.98
C ALA A 194 6.75 -11.08 24.87
N ALA A 195 5.94 -11.88 24.18
CA ALA A 195 4.54 -11.58 23.93
C ALA A 195 3.66 -12.84 23.92
N ARG A 196 2.40 -12.68 24.31
CA ARG A 196 1.40 -13.75 24.21
C ARG A 196 1.02 -14.03 22.76
N PHE A 197 0.98 -12.97 21.94
CA PHE A 197 0.71 -13.00 20.50
C PHE A 197 1.73 -12.16 19.75
N VAL A 198 2.20 -12.67 18.62
CA VAL A 198 3.09 -11.95 17.70
C VAL A 198 2.41 -11.84 16.34
N VAL A 199 2.33 -10.63 15.81
CA VAL A 199 1.72 -10.34 14.52
C VAL A 199 2.77 -9.80 13.57
N LEU A 200 2.88 -10.41 12.40
CA LEU A 200 3.70 -9.92 11.30
C LEU A 200 2.86 -9.02 10.39
N ALA A 201 3.12 -7.72 10.46
CA ALA A 201 2.53 -6.69 9.60
C ALA A 201 3.62 -5.98 8.78
N THR A 202 4.62 -6.73 8.34
CA THR A 202 5.92 -6.27 7.85
C THR A 202 5.94 -5.85 6.38
N GLY A 203 4.79 -5.87 5.69
CA GLY A 203 4.73 -5.57 4.26
C GLY A 203 5.38 -6.65 3.40
N GLY A 204 5.81 -6.28 2.21
CA GLY A 204 6.33 -7.18 1.19
C GLY A 204 7.86 -7.18 1.04
N ALA A 205 8.33 -7.69 -0.12
CA ALA A 205 9.73 -7.91 -0.45
C ALA A 205 10.17 -7.26 -1.78
N SER A 206 9.48 -6.20 -2.22
CA SER A 206 9.70 -5.61 -3.56
C SER A 206 11.08 -4.97 -3.76
N ARG A 207 11.86 -4.75 -2.69
CA ARG A 207 13.28 -4.33 -2.79
C ARG A 207 14.24 -5.42 -3.23
N VAL A 208 13.74 -6.60 -3.57
CA VAL A 208 14.52 -7.64 -4.29
C VAL A 208 14.92 -7.18 -5.70
N TYR A 209 14.15 -6.27 -6.29
CA TYR A 209 14.47 -5.66 -7.59
C TYR A 209 15.29 -4.38 -7.41
N LEU A 210 16.17 -4.12 -8.39
CA LEU A 210 17.03 -2.92 -8.40
C LEU A 210 16.22 -1.62 -8.39
N TYR A 211 15.14 -1.59 -9.18
CA TYR A 211 14.21 -0.47 -9.22
C TYR A 211 12.89 -0.87 -8.57
N SER A 212 12.42 -0.07 -7.63
CA SER A 212 11.19 -0.32 -6.88
C SER A 212 10.55 0.99 -6.45
N SER A 213 9.23 1.11 -6.60
CA SER A 213 8.46 2.24 -6.06
C SER A 213 8.22 2.14 -4.55
N ASN A 214 8.60 1.02 -3.92
CA ASN A 214 8.48 0.85 -2.48
C ASN A 214 9.69 1.47 -1.75
N PRO A 215 9.51 1.89 -0.46
CA PRO A 215 10.61 2.40 0.35
C PRO A 215 11.67 1.32 0.61
N ASP A 216 12.87 1.75 0.97
CA ASP A 216 14.03 0.87 1.20
C ASP A 216 13.78 -0.18 2.30
N GLY A 217 12.80 0.07 3.16
CA GLY A 217 12.36 -0.86 4.20
C GLY A 217 11.67 -2.14 3.71
N SER A 218 11.23 -2.24 2.46
CA SER A 218 10.43 -3.37 1.92
C SER A 218 11.32 -4.55 1.51
N THR A 219 12.04 -5.16 2.46
CA THR A 219 13.08 -6.18 2.24
C THR A 219 12.66 -7.61 2.55
N GLY A 220 11.37 -7.85 2.91
CA GLY A 220 10.85 -9.21 3.13
C GLY A 220 11.22 -9.84 4.48
N ASP A 221 11.60 -9.05 5.47
CA ASP A 221 12.07 -9.55 6.78
C ASP A 221 11.05 -10.45 7.47
N GLY A 222 9.77 -10.08 7.45
CA GLY A 222 8.69 -10.87 8.05
C GLY A 222 8.50 -12.23 7.35
N ILE A 223 8.62 -12.26 6.03
CA ILE A 223 8.56 -13.50 5.25
C ILE A 223 9.70 -14.43 5.67
N ALA A 224 10.93 -13.90 5.77
CA ALA A 224 12.10 -14.66 6.17
C ALA A 224 11.97 -15.17 7.62
N MET A 225 11.49 -14.35 8.55
CA MET A 225 11.24 -14.76 9.95
C MET A 225 10.17 -15.85 10.04
N ALA A 226 9.07 -15.71 9.30
CA ALA A 226 7.99 -16.69 9.23
C ALA A 226 8.50 -18.04 8.71
N TRP A 227 9.27 -18.01 7.62
CA TRP A 227 9.89 -19.22 7.07
C TRP A 227 10.81 -19.92 8.07
N ARG A 228 11.70 -19.19 8.76
CA ARG A 228 12.58 -19.74 9.80
C ARG A 228 11.81 -20.28 11.02
N ALA A 229 10.61 -19.77 11.26
CA ALA A 229 9.70 -20.27 12.30
C ALA A 229 8.92 -21.53 11.87
N GLY A 230 9.00 -21.93 10.59
CA GLY A 230 8.33 -23.10 10.04
C GLY A 230 6.95 -22.80 9.43
N CYS A 231 6.62 -21.54 9.15
CA CYS A 231 5.41 -21.20 8.40
C CYS A 231 5.55 -21.57 6.93
N ARG A 232 4.43 -21.93 6.30
CA ARG A 232 4.37 -22.06 4.84
C ARG A 232 4.55 -20.71 4.19
N VAL A 233 5.47 -20.61 3.23
CA VAL A 233 5.65 -19.45 2.35
C VAL A 233 5.29 -19.87 0.93
N ALA A 234 4.49 -19.10 0.25
CA ALA A 234 3.97 -19.41 -1.09
C ALA A 234 3.91 -18.16 -1.96
N ASN A 235 3.82 -18.35 -3.27
CA ASN A 235 3.59 -17.29 -4.26
C ASN A 235 4.69 -16.20 -4.27
N MET A 236 5.92 -16.56 -3.95
CA MET A 236 7.04 -15.61 -3.88
C MET A 236 7.47 -15.08 -5.25
N GLU A 237 7.05 -15.73 -6.33
CA GLU A 237 7.24 -15.30 -7.72
C GLU A 237 6.36 -14.10 -8.09
N PHE A 238 5.28 -13.83 -7.35
CA PHE A 238 4.36 -12.73 -7.66
C PHE A 238 4.77 -11.44 -6.98
N ILE A 239 5.31 -10.52 -7.75
CA ILE A 239 5.54 -9.13 -7.37
C ILE A 239 4.84 -8.25 -8.40
N GLN A 240 3.98 -7.32 -7.94
CA GLN A 240 3.30 -6.40 -8.83
C GLN A 240 4.27 -5.31 -9.31
N PHE A 241 4.40 -5.16 -10.62
CA PHE A 241 5.07 -4.02 -11.24
C PHE A 241 4.06 -2.91 -11.49
N HIS A 242 4.29 -1.73 -10.92
CA HIS A 242 3.46 -0.57 -11.23
C HIS A 242 3.86 -0.03 -12.60
N PRO A 243 2.90 0.17 -13.53
CA PRO A 243 3.22 0.52 -14.91
C PRO A 243 3.82 1.91 -15.07
N THR A 244 3.53 2.86 -14.18
CA THR A 244 3.89 4.27 -14.34
C THR A 244 4.70 4.78 -13.14
N CYS A 245 6.03 4.88 -13.33
CA CYS A 245 6.95 5.59 -12.45
C CYS A 245 7.62 6.72 -13.23
N LEU A 246 7.86 7.86 -12.60
CA LEU A 246 8.51 9.00 -13.24
C LEU A 246 9.95 8.63 -13.64
N TYR A 247 10.24 8.63 -14.93
CA TYR A 247 11.58 8.40 -15.46
C TYR A 247 12.41 9.67 -15.34
N HIS A 248 13.18 9.76 -14.27
CA HIS A 248 14.12 10.85 -14.04
C HIS A 248 15.23 10.41 -13.07
N PRO A 249 16.52 10.72 -13.30
CA PRO A 249 17.65 10.24 -12.48
C PRO A 249 17.52 10.55 -10.98
N GLN A 250 16.89 11.66 -10.64
CA GLN A 250 16.74 12.11 -9.24
C GLN A 250 15.37 11.73 -8.63
N ALA A 251 14.43 11.23 -9.40
CA ALA A 251 13.07 10.94 -8.93
C ALA A 251 12.97 9.67 -8.07
N LYS A 252 14.02 8.84 -8.01
CA LYS A 252 14.06 7.58 -7.23
C LYS A 252 12.79 6.72 -7.41
N ASN A 253 12.34 6.55 -8.64
CA ASN A 253 11.14 5.78 -8.99
C ASN A 253 9.84 6.36 -8.36
N PHE A 254 9.69 7.68 -8.39
CA PHE A 254 8.47 8.34 -7.93
C PHE A 254 7.25 7.79 -8.67
N LEU A 255 6.27 7.32 -7.92
CA LEU A 255 5.06 6.73 -8.46
C LEU A 255 4.18 7.81 -9.09
N ILE A 256 3.72 7.57 -10.33
CA ILE A 256 2.62 8.31 -10.93
C ILE A 256 1.35 7.49 -10.74
N SER A 257 0.43 7.98 -9.92
CA SER A 257 -0.79 7.26 -9.54
C SER A 257 -1.56 6.74 -10.74
N GLU A 258 -2.16 5.58 -10.57
CA GLU A 258 -3.09 5.01 -11.54
C GLU A 258 -4.30 5.89 -11.78
N ALA A 259 -4.68 6.72 -10.81
CA ALA A 259 -5.75 7.69 -10.94
C ALA A 259 -5.56 8.64 -12.13
N VAL A 260 -4.30 8.94 -12.53
CA VAL A 260 -4.02 9.75 -13.73
C VAL A 260 -4.55 9.05 -14.98
N ARG A 261 -4.35 7.73 -15.11
CA ARG A 261 -4.95 6.94 -16.20
C ARG A 261 -6.47 6.81 -16.03
N GLY A 262 -6.93 6.66 -14.78
CA GLY A 262 -8.34 6.61 -14.42
C GLY A 262 -9.14 7.84 -14.84
N GLU A 263 -8.52 9.01 -14.78
CA GLU A 263 -9.13 10.29 -15.22
C GLU A 263 -8.83 10.60 -16.70
N GLY A 264 -8.30 9.64 -17.45
CA GLY A 264 -8.19 9.71 -18.91
C GLY A 264 -6.77 9.95 -19.44
N GLY A 265 -5.74 9.83 -18.61
CA GLY A 265 -4.36 9.89 -19.07
C GLY A 265 -4.07 8.78 -20.09
N THR A 266 -3.38 9.10 -21.16
CA THR A 266 -3.06 8.20 -22.28
C THR A 266 -1.58 7.90 -22.34
N LEU A 267 -1.23 6.66 -22.72
CA LEU A 267 0.15 6.21 -22.89
C LEU A 267 0.58 6.39 -24.34
N LEU A 268 1.67 7.12 -24.52
CA LEU A 268 2.21 7.47 -25.82
C LEU A 268 3.64 6.95 -26.00
N LEU A 269 3.96 6.52 -27.21
CA LEU A 269 5.32 6.23 -27.66
C LEU A 269 6.12 7.53 -27.86
N PRO A 270 7.45 7.46 -28.05
CA PRO A 270 8.28 8.65 -28.31
C PRO A 270 7.86 9.48 -29.55
N ASP A 271 7.17 8.86 -30.50
CA ASP A 271 6.63 9.53 -31.71
C ASP A 271 5.25 10.18 -31.46
N GLY A 272 4.70 10.10 -30.24
CA GLY A 272 3.38 10.62 -29.87
C GLY A 272 2.21 9.68 -30.18
N SER A 273 2.44 8.51 -30.76
CA SER A 273 1.36 7.56 -31.06
C SER A 273 0.93 6.77 -29.81
N ARG A 274 -0.39 6.50 -29.68
CA ARG A 274 -0.93 5.60 -28.69
C ARG A 274 -0.67 4.15 -29.06
N PHE A 275 -0.46 3.28 -28.06
CA PHE A 275 -0.15 1.87 -28.32
C PHE A 275 -1.07 0.87 -27.58
N MET A 276 -1.74 1.27 -26.51
CA MET A 276 -2.53 0.35 -25.67
C MET A 276 -3.65 -0.37 -26.44
N GLN A 277 -4.20 0.19 -27.51
CA GLN A 277 -5.20 -0.47 -28.36
C GLN A 277 -4.70 -1.77 -29.04
N ASN A 278 -3.39 -1.95 -29.12
CA ASN A 278 -2.79 -3.16 -29.69
C ASN A 278 -2.69 -4.31 -28.68
N PHE A 279 -2.92 -4.03 -27.38
CA PHE A 279 -2.73 -4.96 -26.27
C PHE A 279 -4.02 -5.34 -25.55
N ASP A 280 -4.91 -4.37 -25.31
CA ASP A 280 -6.15 -4.62 -24.58
C ASP A 280 -7.26 -3.63 -24.98
N SER A 281 -8.49 -4.11 -25.12
CA SER A 281 -9.64 -3.28 -25.50
C SER A 281 -10.03 -2.25 -24.43
N ARG A 282 -9.62 -2.44 -23.19
CA ARG A 282 -9.82 -1.48 -22.07
C ARG A 282 -8.80 -0.36 -22.09
N LEU A 283 -7.83 -0.40 -22.99
CA LEU A 283 -6.77 0.59 -23.16
C LEU A 283 -5.98 0.80 -21.85
N GLU A 284 -5.75 2.05 -21.45
CA GLU A 284 -5.02 2.42 -20.24
C GLU A 284 -5.73 2.00 -18.93
N LEU A 285 -6.99 1.57 -19.00
CA LEU A 285 -7.77 1.03 -17.87
C LEU A 285 -7.71 -0.50 -17.77
N ALA A 286 -6.90 -1.16 -18.58
CA ALA A 286 -6.57 -2.57 -18.39
C ALA A 286 -5.88 -2.78 -17.02
N PRO A 287 -5.94 -4.00 -16.43
CA PRO A 287 -5.20 -4.35 -15.23
C PRO A 287 -3.71 -3.99 -15.32
N ARG A 288 -3.10 -3.66 -14.19
CA ARG A 288 -1.72 -3.15 -14.10
C ARG A 288 -0.69 -4.04 -14.78
N ASP A 289 -0.85 -5.34 -14.67
CA ASP A 289 0.07 -6.32 -15.27
C ASP A 289 0.04 -6.27 -16.81
N ILE A 290 -1.14 -6.08 -17.40
CA ILE A 290 -1.30 -5.92 -18.86
C ILE A 290 -0.63 -4.63 -19.31
N VAL A 291 -0.90 -3.52 -18.63
CA VAL A 291 -0.29 -2.22 -18.98
C VAL A 291 1.23 -2.26 -18.80
N ALA A 292 1.73 -2.85 -17.72
CA ALA A 292 3.17 -2.95 -17.47
C ALA A 292 3.87 -3.79 -18.54
N ARG A 293 3.28 -4.93 -18.95
CA ARG A 293 3.81 -5.76 -20.03
C ARG A 293 3.76 -5.07 -21.39
N ALA A 294 2.70 -4.29 -21.66
CA ALA A 294 2.60 -3.52 -22.89
C ALA A 294 3.71 -2.45 -22.99
N ILE A 295 3.94 -1.72 -21.89
CA ILE A 295 5.03 -0.73 -21.82
C ILE A 295 6.39 -1.40 -22.00
N ASP A 296 6.68 -2.48 -21.29
CA ASP A 296 7.94 -3.22 -21.39
C ASP A 296 8.17 -3.74 -22.82
N HIS A 297 7.11 -4.27 -23.46
CA HIS A 297 7.17 -4.73 -24.86
C HIS A 297 7.54 -3.60 -25.81
N GLU A 298 6.85 -2.47 -25.74
CA GLU A 298 7.09 -1.33 -26.63
C GLU A 298 8.47 -0.69 -26.40
N MET A 299 8.89 -0.53 -25.15
CA MET A 299 10.23 -0.03 -24.83
C MET A 299 11.33 -0.92 -25.43
N LYS A 300 11.20 -2.25 -25.28
CA LYS A 300 12.16 -3.20 -25.86
C LYS A 300 12.13 -3.20 -27.38
N ARG A 301 10.95 -3.15 -27.99
CA ARG A 301 10.77 -3.13 -29.45
C ARG A 301 11.41 -1.91 -30.08
N LEU A 302 11.32 -0.75 -29.41
CA LEU A 302 11.84 0.53 -29.94
C LEU A 302 13.26 0.86 -29.46
N GLY A 303 13.78 0.14 -28.46
CA GLY A 303 15.00 0.54 -27.77
C GLY A 303 14.83 1.85 -27.00
N ALA A 304 13.59 2.17 -26.57
CA ALA A 304 13.27 3.39 -25.86
C ALA A 304 13.51 3.23 -24.34
N GLU A 305 13.98 4.29 -23.69
CA GLU A 305 14.22 4.29 -22.24
C GLU A 305 12.95 4.55 -21.43
N CYS A 306 11.94 5.17 -22.04
CA CYS A 306 10.64 5.45 -21.41
C CYS A 306 9.53 5.58 -22.46
N VAL A 307 8.30 5.60 -21.97
CA VAL A 307 7.08 6.03 -22.67
C VAL A 307 6.53 7.28 -22.00
N TYR A 308 5.57 7.95 -22.60
CA TYR A 308 4.95 9.15 -22.03
C TYR A 308 3.55 8.85 -21.53
N LEU A 309 3.19 9.47 -20.40
CA LEU A 309 1.82 9.50 -19.87
C LEU A 309 1.30 10.92 -20.00
N ASP A 310 0.35 11.13 -20.90
CA ASP A 310 -0.21 12.43 -21.23
C ASP A 310 -1.63 12.58 -20.66
N ILE A 311 -1.87 13.66 -19.93
CA ILE A 311 -3.18 14.11 -19.43
C ILE A 311 -3.45 15.57 -19.77
N SER A 312 -2.62 16.20 -20.61
CA SER A 312 -2.68 17.63 -20.92
C SER A 312 -3.96 18.07 -21.66
N HIS A 313 -4.72 17.12 -22.19
CA HIS A 313 -6.05 17.38 -22.76
C HIS A 313 -7.11 17.78 -21.70
N LYS A 314 -6.83 17.58 -20.41
CA LYS A 314 -7.69 18.04 -19.31
C LYS A 314 -7.39 19.49 -18.95
N PRO A 315 -8.40 20.26 -18.44
CA PRO A 315 -8.16 21.63 -17.98
C PRO A 315 -7.06 21.69 -16.92
N ALA A 316 -6.18 22.69 -17.00
CA ALA A 316 -5.06 22.84 -16.07
C ALA A 316 -5.50 22.91 -14.60
N ASP A 317 -6.63 23.57 -14.31
CA ASP A 317 -7.16 23.66 -12.94
C ASP A 317 -7.66 22.30 -12.43
N PHE A 318 -8.23 21.47 -13.33
CA PHE A 318 -8.58 20.09 -13.00
C PHE A 318 -7.34 19.30 -12.57
N ILE A 319 -6.26 19.34 -13.37
CA ILE A 319 -5.02 18.61 -13.10
C ILE A 319 -4.42 19.02 -11.75
N ARG A 320 -4.34 20.34 -11.49
CA ARG A 320 -3.80 20.90 -10.24
C ARG A 320 -4.65 20.53 -9.01
N ALA A 321 -5.97 20.51 -9.16
CA ALA A 321 -6.88 20.17 -8.06
C ALA A 321 -6.90 18.67 -7.75
N HIS A 322 -6.85 17.80 -8.78
CA HIS A 322 -6.96 16.36 -8.61
C HIS A 322 -5.62 15.69 -8.24
N PHE A 323 -4.50 16.23 -8.73
CA PHE A 323 -3.16 15.64 -8.58
C PHE A 323 -2.14 16.65 -8.02
N PRO A 324 -2.44 17.34 -6.90
CA PRO A 324 -1.61 18.44 -6.41
C PRO A 324 -0.18 18.01 -6.07
N ASN A 325 0.00 16.83 -5.46
CA ASN A 325 1.32 16.33 -5.08
C ASN A 325 2.11 15.79 -6.28
N ILE A 326 1.43 15.07 -7.20
CA ILE A 326 2.06 14.56 -8.43
C ILE A 326 2.46 15.74 -9.32
N TYR A 327 1.57 16.73 -9.50
CA TYR A 327 1.85 17.92 -10.27
C TYR A 327 3.05 18.69 -9.73
N ALA A 328 3.08 18.96 -8.41
CA ALA A 328 4.19 19.64 -7.77
C ALA A 328 5.51 18.87 -7.96
N LYS A 329 5.47 17.53 -7.82
CA LYS A 329 6.66 16.69 -7.97
C LYS A 329 7.15 16.63 -9.42
N CYS A 330 6.26 16.57 -10.39
CA CYS A 330 6.61 16.64 -11.81
C CYS A 330 7.25 17.99 -12.15
N LEU A 331 6.68 19.10 -11.67
CA LEU A 331 7.27 20.44 -11.88
C LEU A 331 8.68 20.58 -11.28
N GLU A 332 8.93 19.98 -10.10
CA GLU A 332 10.27 19.97 -9.47
C GLU A 332 11.34 19.39 -10.43
N TYR A 333 10.95 18.44 -11.28
CA TYR A 333 11.81 17.80 -12.28
C TYR A 333 11.65 18.36 -13.69
N GLY A 334 10.94 19.47 -13.84
CA GLY A 334 10.79 20.16 -15.14
C GLY A 334 9.67 19.64 -16.04
N PHE A 335 8.80 18.77 -15.53
CA PHE A 335 7.65 18.25 -16.27
C PHE A 335 6.37 18.98 -15.88
N ASP A 336 5.76 19.70 -16.83
CA ASP A 336 4.46 20.36 -16.64
C ASP A 336 3.34 19.47 -17.18
N MET A 337 2.57 18.84 -16.30
CA MET A 337 1.46 17.94 -16.67
C MET A 337 0.31 18.64 -17.41
N THR A 338 0.32 19.97 -17.50
CA THR A 338 -0.73 20.75 -18.17
C THR A 338 -0.42 21.07 -19.64
N ARG A 339 0.72 20.59 -20.15
CA ARG A 339 1.22 20.87 -21.51
C ARG A 339 1.61 19.64 -22.27
#